data_890af2efaf7ac8e40f3967ebdfd13a61
#
_entry.id   890af2efaf7ac8e40f3967ebdfd13a61
#
_cell.length_a   1.000
_cell.length_b   1.000
_cell.length_c   1.000
_cell.angle_alpha   90.00
_cell.angle_beta   90.00
_cell.angle_gamma   90.00
#
_symmetry.space_group_name_H-M   'P 1'
#
loop_
_entity.id
_entity.type
_entity.pdbx_description
1 polymer ?
#
loop_
_entity_poly.entity_id
_entity_poly.type
_entity_poly.pdbx_seq_one_letter_code
_entity_poly.pdbx_strand_id
1 'polypeptide(L)'
;MKKISALRLAKTKPDLALLMGIDASFLTNILYRLKPTTQYACFTIPKKSGGVRTIYAPSDELKSIQSALSTLLQDCVQEINTSKGPKFKSTLSHGFVRDRSILTNAIMHLNQRNVLNIDLKDFFDQFNFGRVRGYFISNKTFQLDPAVATVIAQIACYDNKLPQGSPCSPVISNLITHSLDIRLASLARDNSCTYTRYADDITISTRKKDFPSNLASDRASGYIIGSRLTAEIKRAGFGVNPAKTRIQFKDSRQDVTGLVVNKKPGVKSEYWRTVKSQCHALFQTGRFLENSSTPPQTGNIFVLEGKLGFIDQIDFFNRKRSKPLMALEHELSKHGSKTRKLLNGRERTFSRFLFYKYFYANSKPTIVCEGKTDNVYLKAAINRRAAAFPSLAKAKSGSDPYELLVHFINYTNRTRFLLELYGGTPYLKEFILDYDEHFKFYKAPMPTQPVIIVLDNDDGFGRIESILKGNRYNPTVFPITSPVTEIRNAEFIHVAHNLYIVLTPLKGKVDKSSIEDLFTKKIRATKLGGKVFNKQNKTDSNTEYGKEYFASKVVAPNKHKINFSGFNPLLGRINQCIQHFATVKLARP
;
A
#
# COMPACT_ATOMS: atom_id res chain seq x y z
N MET A 1 -31.61 -8.71 0.64
CA MET A 1 -32.08 -7.89 -0.52
C MET A 1 -30.86 -7.22 -1.15
N LYS A 2 -30.82 -7.09 -2.48
CA LYS A 2 -29.73 -6.36 -3.17
C LYS A 2 -29.75 -4.88 -2.77
N LYS A 3 -28.58 -4.25 -2.56
CA LYS A 3 -28.48 -2.85 -2.11
C LYS A 3 -29.14 -1.87 -3.07
N ILE A 4 -29.00 -2.08 -4.40
CA ILE A 4 -29.66 -1.22 -5.38
C ILE A 4 -31.21 -1.31 -5.27
N SER A 5 -31.76 -2.50 -5.05
CA SER A 5 -33.19 -2.68 -4.86
C SER A 5 -33.67 -2.04 -3.55
N ALA A 6 -32.89 -2.16 -2.48
CA ALA A 6 -33.17 -1.52 -1.20
C ALA A 6 -33.12 0.01 -1.31
N LEU A 7 -32.14 0.56 -2.03
CA LEU A 7 -32.00 2.00 -2.24
C LEU A 7 -33.18 2.57 -3.08
N ARG A 8 -33.68 1.82 -4.07
CA ARG A 8 -34.88 2.21 -4.86
C ARG A 8 -36.17 2.22 -4.03
N LEU A 9 -36.26 1.38 -3.00
CA LEU A 9 -37.42 1.31 -2.11
C LEU A 9 -37.38 2.36 -1.00
N ALA A 10 -36.22 2.95 -0.72
CA ALA A 10 -36.07 3.99 0.28
C ALA A 10 -36.91 5.23 -0.09
N LYS A 11 -37.71 5.72 0.84
CA LYS A 11 -38.60 6.88 0.69
C LYS A 11 -38.16 8.07 1.54
N THR A 12 -37.45 7.80 2.61
CA THR A 12 -37.13 8.78 3.63
C THR A 12 -35.64 8.88 3.93
N LYS A 13 -35.24 9.96 4.58
CA LYS A 13 -33.87 10.13 5.11
C LYS A 13 -33.45 9.02 6.08
N PRO A 14 -34.31 8.58 7.05
CA PRO A 14 -33.99 7.43 7.89
C PRO A 14 -33.71 6.14 7.11
N ASP A 15 -34.47 5.86 6.03
CA ASP A 15 -34.23 4.68 5.20
C ASP A 15 -32.83 4.74 4.56
N LEU A 16 -32.44 5.93 4.06
CA LEU A 16 -31.09 6.12 3.51
C LEU A 16 -30.02 5.95 4.57
N ALA A 17 -30.22 6.51 5.78
CA ALA A 17 -29.29 6.39 6.89
C ALA A 17 -29.06 4.92 7.28
N LEU A 18 -30.14 4.13 7.37
CA LEU A 18 -30.10 2.69 7.63
C LEU A 18 -29.27 1.95 6.57
N LEU A 19 -29.49 2.25 5.29
CA LEU A 19 -28.72 1.64 4.18
C LEU A 19 -27.24 2.00 4.18
N MET A 20 -26.92 3.19 4.67
CA MET A 20 -25.54 3.67 4.86
C MET A 20 -24.90 3.11 6.13
N GLY A 21 -25.65 2.47 7.02
CA GLY A 21 -25.16 1.96 8.31
C GLY A 21 -24.81 3.08 9.30
N ILE A 22 -25.53 4.21 9.25
CA ILE A 22 -25.35 5.36 10.14
C ILE A 22 -26.65 5.68 10.88
N ASP A 23 -26.51 6.37 12.02
CA ASP A 23 -27.65 6.82 12.78
C ASP A 23 -28.40 7.95 12.06
N ALA A 24 -29.74 7.87 12.00
CA ALA A 24 -30.58 8.88 11.36
C ALA A 24 -30.55 10.24 12.07
N SER A 25 -30.37 10.25 13.39
CA SER A 25 -30.21 11.47 14.17
C SER A 25 -28.87 12.15 13.88
N PHE A 26 -27.80 11.36 13.73
CA PHE A 26 -26.49 11.85 13.32
C PHE A 26 -26.54 12.49 11.92
N LEU A 27 -27.16 11.81 10.96
CA LEU A 27 -27.35 12.37 9.61
C LEU A 27 -28.15 13.68 9.66
N THR A 28 -29.19 13.73 10.48
CA THR A 28 -30.03 14.94 10.64
C THR A 28 -29.23 16.10 11.23
N ASN A 29 -28.41 15.83 12.26
CA ASN A 29 -27.56 16.84 12.89
C ASN A 29 -26.60 17.47 11.86
N ILE A 30 -25.93 16.64 11.05
CA ILE A 30 -24.96 17.10 10.04
C ILE A 30 -25.64 17.93 8.94
N LEU A 31 -26.81 17.49 8.44
CA LEU A 31 -27.47 18.16 7.32
C LEU A 31 -28.16 19.47 7.71
N TYR A 32 -28.79 19.53 8.86
CA TYR A 32 -29.70 20.63 9.21
C TYR A 32 -29.22 21.50 10.35
N ARG A 33 -28.50 20.95 11.34
CA ARG A 33 -28.01 21.71 12.47
C ARG A 33 -26.63 22.32 12.22
N LEU A 34 -25.68 21.49 11.78
CA LEU A 34 -24.31 21.95 11.48
C LEU A 34 -24.19 22.51 10.06
N LYS A 35 -25.05 22.10 9.14
CA LYS A 35 -25.08 22.42 7.70
C LYS A 35 -23.79 22.03 6.96
N PRO A 36 -23.86 21.25 5.86
CA PRO A 36 -22.66 20.80 5.13
C PRO A 36 -21.75 21.94 4.67
N THR A 37 -22.33 23.10 4.34
CA THR A 37 -21.60 24.28 3.87
C THR A 37 -20.60 24.85 4.88
N THR A 38 -20.79 24.62 6.17
CA THR A 38 -19.87 25.09 7.23
C THR A 38 -18.81 24.07 7.62
N GLN A 39 -18.83 22.88 7.02
CA GLN A 39 -18.00 21.74 7.44
C GLN A 39 -16.86 21.42 6.46
N TYR A 40 -16.40 22.40 5.71
CA TYR A 40 -15.25 22.24 4.83
C TYR A 40 -14.12 23.20 5.20
N ALA A 41 -12.91 22.64 5.35
CA ALA A 41 -11.68 23.43 5.32
C ALA A 41 -11.21 23.57 3.86
N CYS A 42 -10.90 24.80 3.46
CA CYS A 42 -10.45 25.10 2.10
C CYS A 42 -8.95 25.40 2.11
N PHE A 43 -8.18 24.72 1.25
CA PHE A 43 -6.77 25.00 1.03
C PHE A 43 -6.37 24.77 -0.41
N THR A 44 -5.24 25.34 -0.81
CA THR A 44 -4.75 25.25 -2.19
C THR A 44 -3.51 24.38 -2.29
N ILE A 45 -3.40 23.63 -3.40
CA ILE A 45 -2.23 22.83 -3.74
C ILE A 45 -1.69 23.33 -5.09
N PRO A 46 -0.37 23.59 -5.23
CA PRO A 46 0.22 24.00 -6.51
C PRO A 46 0.07 22.89 -7.56
N LYS A 47 -0.31 23.27 -8.79
CA LYS A 47 -0.35 22.35 -9.94
C LYS A 47 1.03 22.29 -10.59
N LYS A 48 1.42 21.11 -11.11
CA LYS A 48 2.69 20.94 -11.86
C LYS A 48 2.75 21.78 -13.13
N SER A 49 1.61 22.13 -13.71
CA SER A 49 1.48 22.98 -14.92
C SER A 49 1.36 24.46 -14.63
N GLY A 50 1.62 24.88 -13.40
CA GLY A 50 1.37 26.25 -12.94
C GLY A 50 -0.05 26.45 -12.41
N GLY A 51 -0.24 27.49 -11.57
CA GLY A 51 -1.49 27.78 -10.89
C GLY A 51 -1.76 26.88 -9.68
N VAL A 52 -2.95 27.00 -9.09
CA VAL A 52 -3.34 26.30 -7.86
C VAL A 52 -4.58 25.43 -8.10
N ARG A 53 -4.71 24.40 -7.27
CA ARG A 53 -5.92 23.57 -7.16
C ARG A 53 -6.51 23.79 -5.76
N THR A 54 -7.76 24.18 -5.70
CA THR A 54 -8.47 24.30 -4.44
C THR A 54 -9.00 22.93 -4.01
N ILE A 55 -8.72 22.54 -2.78
CA ILE A 55 -9.21 21.33 -2.15
C ILE A 55 -10.17 21.73 -1.03
N TYR A 56 -11.31 21.07 -1.01
CA TYR A 56 -12.32 21.22 0.01
C TYR A 56 -12.33 19.96 0.88
N ALA A 57 -11.65 20.02 2.03
CA ALA A 57 -11.57 18.91 2.97
C ALA A 57 -12.79 18.94 3.91
N PRO A 58 -13.68 17.93 3.89
CA PRO A 58 -14.78 17.85 4.82
C PRO A 58 -14.29 17.58 6.25
N SER A 59 -15.06 18.03 7.26
CA SER A 59 -14.86 17.63 8.67
C SER A 59 -14.92 16.10 8.80
N ASP A 60 -14.40 15.55 9.89
CA ASP A 60 -14.38 14.08 10.08
C ASP A 60 -15.80 13.50 10.12
N GLU A 61 -16.78 14.23 10.69
CA GLU A 61 -18.18 13.83 10.74
C GLU A 61 -18.80 13.79 9.33
N LEU A 62 -18.68 14.87 8.56
CA LEU A 62 -19.19 14.93 7.18
C LEU A 62 -18.48 13.91 6.29
N LYS A 63 -17.17 13.76 6.46
CA LYS A 63 -16.36 12.76 5.74
C LYS A 63 -16.82 11.33 6.00
N SER A 64 -17.22 11.01 7.25
CA SER A 64 -17.73 9.68 7.59
C SER A 64 -19.04 9.37 6.82
N ILE A 65 -19.97 10.33 6.78
CA ILE A 65 -21.23 10.22 6.02
C ILE A 65 -20.97 10.09 4.52
N GLN A 66 -20.09 10.93 3.97
CA GLN A 66 -19.72 10.86 2.55
C GLN A 66 -19.03 9.56 2.19
N SER A 67 -18.23 8.99 3.09
CA SER A 67 -17.59 7.68 2.91
C SER A 67 -18.61 6.55 2.93
N ALA A 68 -19.60 6.61 3.83
CA ALA A 68 -20.69 5.64 3.90
C ALA A 68 -21.55 5.69 2.61
N LEU A 69 -21.88 6.90 2.14
CA LEU A 69 -22.60 7.09 0.85
C LEU A 69 -21.78 6.56 -0.33
N SER A 70 -20.48 6.88 -0.37
CA SER A 70 -19.57 6.37 -1.42
C SER A 70 -19.54 4.84 -1.45
N THR A 71 -19.49 4.20 -0.30
CA THR A 71 -19.51 2.73 -0.17
C THR A 71 -20.82 2.15 -0.66
N LEU A 72 -21.96 2.69 -0.23
CA LEU A 72 -23.30 2.26 -0.69
C LEU A 72 -23.44 2.36 -2.20
N LEU A 73 -23.05 3.49 -2.80
CA LEU A 73 -23.16 3.69 -4.26
C LEU A 73 -22.21 2.76 -5.03
N GLN A 74 -21.00 2.54 -4.55
CA GLN A 74 -20.07 1.58 -5.17
C GLN A 74 -20.58 0.14 -5.09
N ASP A 75 -21.21 -0.25 -3.98
CA ASP A 75 -21.83 -1.57 -3.85
C ASP A 75 -23.00 -1.74 -4.82
N CYS A 76 -23.84 -0.70 -4.99
CA CYS A 76 -24.89 -0.68 -6.01
C CYS A 76 -24.30 -0.85 -7.43
N VAL A 77 -23.23 -0.14 -7.77
CA VAL A 77 -22.54 -0.29 -9.06
C VAL A 77 -22.02 -1.72 -9.25
N GLN A 78 -21.45 -2.32 -8.23
CA GLN A 78 -20.95 -3.69 -8.29
C GLN A 78 -22.09 -4.69 -8.52
N GLU A 79 -23.22 -4.55 -7.83
CA GLU A 79 -24.41 -5.38 -8.04
C GLU A 79 -24.99 -5.23 -9.45
N ILE A 80 -25.08 -3.99 -9.98
CA ILE A 80 -25.52 -3.71 -11.35
C ILE A 80 -24.60 -4.40 -12.37
N ASN A 81 -23.29 -4.32 -12.17
CA ASN A 81 -22.32 -4.97 -13.06
C ASN A 81 -22.44 -6.51 -12.99
N THR A 82 -22.58 -7.07 -11.80
CA THR A 82 -22.73 -8.52 -11.60
C THR A 82 -24.01 -9.06 -12.22
N SER A 83 -25.10 -8.28 -12.21
CA SER A 83 -26.37 -8.68 -12.82
C SER A 83 -26.31 -8.78 -14.36
N LYS A 84 -25.35 -8.11 -14.99
CA LYS A 84 -25.08 -8.19 -16.44
C LYS A 84 -24.28 -9.44 -16.84
N GLY A 85 -23.92 -10.27 -15.88
CA GLY A 85 -23.19 -11.52 -16.07
C GLY A 85 -21.79 -11.51 -15.41
N PRO A 86 -21.30 -12.69 -14.99
CA PRO A 86 -20.04 -12.80 -14.22
C PRO A 86 -18.79 -12.36 -15.01
N LYS A 87 -18.86 -12.33 -16.34
CA LYS A 87 -17.77 -11.86 -17.23
C LYS A 87 -17.90 -10.38 -17.60
N PHE A 88 -18.99 -9.69 -17.20
CA PHE A 88 -19.17 -8.29 -17.54
C PHE A 88 -18.24 -7.42 -16.69
N LYS A 89 -17.23 -6.86 -17.34
CA LYS A 89 -16.36 -5.84 -16.76
C LYS A 89 -16.45 -4.59 -17.63
N SER A 90 -17.11 -3.55 -17.13
CA SER A 90 -17.09 -2.26 -17.83
C SER A 90 -15.63 -1.82 -18.01
N THR A 91 -15.21 -1.55 -19.23
CA THR A 91 -13.85 -1.10 -19.56
C THR A 91 -13.79 0.39 -19.90
N LEU A 92 -14.88 1.12 -19.68
CA LEU A 92 -15.00 2.50 -20.13
C LEU A 92 -14.35 3.48 -19.14
N SER A 93 -14.72 3.42 -17.87
CA SER A 93 -14.10 4.26 -16.81
C SER A 93 -13.16 3.44 -15.95
N HIS A 94 -11.95 4.00 -15.70
CA HIS A 94 -10.93 3.41 -14.84
C HIS A 94 -10.61 4.26 -13.61
N GLY A 95 -10.88 5.56 -13.65
CA GLY A 95 -10.72 6.45 -12.49
C GLY A 95 -11.80 6.20 -11.45
N PHE A 96 -11.42 6.11 -10.17
CA PHE A 96 -12.34 5.98 -9.04
C PHE A 96 -13.25 4.75 -9.05
N VAL A 97 -12.88 3.70 -9.75
CA VAL A 97 -13.60 2.43 -9.82
C VAL A 97 -12.84 1.36 -9.06
N ARG A 98 -13.55 0.54 -8.26
CA ARG A 98 -12.94 -0.59 -7.54
C ARG A 98 -12.20 -1.51 -8.49
N ASP A 99 -11.05 -2.00 -8.07
CA ASP A 99 -10.16 -2.89 -8.85
C ASP A 99 -9.64 -2.29 -10.17
N ARG A 100 -9.77 -0.96 -10.34
CA ARG A 100 -9.22 -0.22 -11.47
C ARG A 100 -8.12 0.74 -11.00
N SER A 101 -7.24 1.08 -11.91
CA SER A 101 -6.10 1.95 -11.65
C SER A 101 -5.60 2.58 -12.94
N ILE A 102 -4.60 3.45 -12.83
CA ILE A 102 -3.87 3.98 -14.00
C ILE A 102 -3.25 2.85 -14.84
N LEU A 103 -2.88 1.71 -14.22
CA LEU A 103 -2.35 0.54 -14.93
C LEU A 103 -3.42 -0.14 -15.78
N THR A 104 -4.62 -0.36 -15.22
CA THR A 104 -5.73 -0.96 -15.97
C THR A 104 -6.21 -0.06 -17.11
N ASN A 105 -6.08 1.26 -16.97
CA ASN A 105 -6.32 2.23 -18.03
C ASN A 105 -5.25 2.14 -19.13
N ALA A 106 -3.99 2.21 -18.74
CA ALA A 106 -2.84 2.21 -19.65
C ALA A 106 -2.78 0.94 -20.53
N ILE A 107 -3.12 -0.24 -20.00
CA ILE A 107 -3.07 -1.48 -20.79
C ILE A 107 -4.07 -1.53 -21.96
N MET A 108 -5.14 -0.74 -21.90
CA MET A 108 -6.11 -0.65 -22.99
C MET A 108 -5.53 0.03 -24.24
N HIS A 109 -4.47 0.81 -24.06
CA HIS A 109 -3.85 1.65 -25.09
C HIS A 109 -2.41 1.22 -25.44
N LEU A 110 -2.03 -0.02 -25.13
CA LEU A 110 -0.70 -0.53 -25.47
C LEU A 110 -0.53 -0.79 -26.96
N ASN A 111 0.70 -0.55 -27.46
CA ASN A 111 1.07 -0.86 -28.85
C ASN A 111 0.16 -0.21 -29.89
N GLN A 112 -0.35 0.97 -29.62
CA GLN A 112 -1.14 1.75 -30.57
C GLN A 112 -0.24 2.61 -31.45
N ARG A 113 -0.69 2.92 -32.69
CA ARG A 113 0.04 3.85 -33.56
C ARG A 113 -0.19 5.29 -33.10
N ASN A 114 -1.41 5.59 -32.72
CA ASN A 114 -1.83 6.94 -32.35
C ASN A 114 -2.60 6.91 -31.04
N VAL A 115 -2.34 7.85 -30.14
CA VAL A 115 -3.04 8.03 -28.85
C VAL A 115 -3.44 9.49 -28.73
N LEU A 116 -4.75 9.76 -28.70
CA LEU A 116 -5.35 11.05 -28.41
C LEU A 116 -5.68 11.12 -26.93
N ASN A 117 -5.20 12.14 -26.24
CA ASN A 117 -5.58 12.48 -24.87
C ASN A 117 -6.36 13.78 -24.87
N ILE A 118 -7.48 13.81 -24.15
CA ILE A 118 -8.39 14.95 -23.99
C ILE A 118 -8.64 15.15 -22.50
N ASP A 119 -8.53 16.38 -22.02
CA ASP A 119 -8.81 16.77 -20.63
C ASP A 119 -10.13 17.55 -20.59
N LEU A 120 -11.08 17.12 -19.74
CA LEU A 120 -12.33 17.82 -19.54
C LEU A 120 -12.13 19.00 -18.59
N LYS A 121 -12.49 20.21 -19.07
CA LYS A 121 -12.29 21.45 -18.31
C LYS A 121 -13.17 21.47 -17.06
N ASP A 122 -12.57 21.80 -15.91
CA ASP A 122 -13.24 22.04 -14.63
C ASP A 122 -14.25 20.93 -14.27
N PHE A 123 -13.84 19.68 -14.46
CA PHE A 123 -14.70 18.48 -14.46
C PHE A 123 -15.65 18.41 -13.26
N PHE A 124 -15.15 18.56 -12.02
CA PHE A 124 -15.99 18.45 -10.82
C PHE A 124 -16.94 19.62 -10.64
N ASP A 125 -16.60 20.80 -11.14
CA ASP A 125 -17.43 22.01 -11.05
C ASP A 125 -18.68 21.92 -11.97
N GLN A 126 -18.66 21.01 -12.95
CA GLN A 126 -19.80 20.80 -13.85
C GLN A 126 -20.96 19.98 -13.24
N PHE A 127 -20.78 19.44 -12.04
CA PHE A 127 -21.81 18.63 -11.36
C PHE A 127 -22.49 19.46 -10.27
N ASN A 128 -23.47 20.26 -10.67
CA ASN A 128 -24.27 21.05 -9.72
C ASN A 128 -25.31 20.19 -8.97
N PHE A 129 -25.88 20.76 -7.92
CA PHE A 129 -26.89 20.12 -7.06
C PHE A 129 -28.06 19.55 -7.86
N GLY A 130 -28.63 20.33 -8.79
CA GLY A 130 -29.75 19.92 -9.63
C GLY A 130 -29.41 18.72 -10.53
N ARG A 131 -28.20 18.72 -11.09
CA ARG A 131 -27.70 17.62 -11.91
C ARG A 131 -27.50 16.33 -11.11
N VAL A 132 -26.95 16.42 -9.91
CA VAL A 132 -26.80 15.26 -9.02
C VAL A 132 -28.16 14.72 -8.62
N ARG A 133 -29.06 15.57 -8.10
CA ARG A 133 -30.42 15.19 -7.71
C ARG A 133 -31.21 14.60 -8.89
N GLY A 134 -31.21 15.30 -10.02
CA GLY A 134 -31.94 14.87 -11.22
C GLY A 134 -31.45 13.52 -11.76
N TYR A 135 -30.14 13.25 -11.71
CA TYR A 135 -29.60 11.96 -12.08
C TYR A 135 -30.24 10.82 -11.28
N PHE A 136 -30.26 10.92 -9.96
CA PHE A 136 -30.79 9.86 -9.10
C PHE A 136 -32.30 9.65 -9.27
N ILE A 137 -33.05 10.68 -9.62
CA ILE A 137 -34.48 10.58 -9.89
C ILE A 137 -34.72 9.95 -11.28
N SER A 138 -34.07 10.45 -12.33
CA SER A 138 -34.39 10.14 -13.73
C SER A 138 -33.66 8.92 -14.29
N ASN A 139 -32.56 8.50 -13.69
CA ASN A 139 -31.79 7.38 -14.22
C ASN A 139 -32.54 6.06 -14.05
N LYS A 140 -32.78 5.33 -15.15
CA LYS A 140 -33.54 4.08 -15.17
C LYS A 140 -33.04 3.01 -14.19
N THR A 141 -31.77 3.03 -13.83
CA THR A 141 -31.18 2.06 -12.91
C THR A 141 -31.42 2.44 -11.45
N PHE A 142 -31.40 3.73 -11.13
CA PHE A 142 -31.61 4.22 -9.77
C PHE A 142 -33.10 4.51 -9.50
N GLN A 143 -33.72 5.45 -10.19
CA GLN A 143 -35.14 5.85 -9.99
C GLN A 143 -35.49 6.05 -8.51
N LEU A 144 -34.70 6.87 -7.82
CA LEU A 144 -34.85 7.09 -6.39
C LEU A 144 -36.03 8.07 -6.13
N ASP A 145 -36.60 7.93 -4.94
CA ASP A 145 -37.52 8.91 -4.41
C ASP A 145 -36.90 10.31 -4.38
N PRO A 146 -37.64 11.38 -4.78
CA PRO A 146 -37.14 12.74 -4.79
C PRO A 146 -36.57 13.23 -3.43
N ALA A 147 -37.13 12.78 -2.30
CA ALA A 147 -36.62 13.13 -0.97
C ALA A 147 -35.25 12.49 -0.73
N VAL A 148 -35.07 11.20 -1.05
CA VAL A 148 -33.79 10.48 -0.93
C VAL A 148 -32.73 11.07 -1.87
N ALA A 149 -33.09 11.36 -3.13
CA ALA A 149 -32.20 12.00 -4.10
C ALA A 149 -31.74 13.39 -3.63
N THR A 150 -32.63 14.15 -2.98
CA THR A 150 -32.30 15.44 -2.40
C THR A 150 -31.30 15.31 -1.26
N VAL A 151 -31.49 14.35 -0.36
CA VAL A 151 -30.54 14.08 0.74
C VAL A 151 -29.18 13.67 0.20
N ILE A 152 -29.12 12.82 -0.82
CA ILE A 152 -27.85 12.44 -1.49
C ILE A 152 -27.14 13.68 -2.05
N ALA A 153 -27.88 14.57 -2.73
CA ALA A 153 -27.31 15.81 -3.28
C ALA A 153 -26.83 16.78 -2.18
N GLN A 154 -27.56 16.85 -1.04
CA GLN A 154 -27.14 17.64 0.13
C GLN A 154 -25.84 17.13 0.75
N ILE A 155 -25.67 15.82 0.86
CA ILE A 155 -24.42 15.20 1.38
C ILE A 155 -23.25 15.45 0.43
N ALA A 156 -23.50 15.40 -0.89
CA ALA A 156 -22.47 15.37 -1.91
C ALA A 156 -21.97 16.75 -2.35
N CYS A 157 -22.84 17.76 -2.39
CA CYS A 157 -22.54 19.06 -2.97
C CYS A 157 -22.10 20.09 -1.93
N TYR A 158 -21.14 20.89 -2.31
CA TYR A 158 -20.70 22.10 -1.62
C TYR A 158 -20.66 23.26 -2.62
N ASP A 159 -21.22 24.41 -2.24
CA ASP A 159 -21.27 25.59 -3.11
C ASP A 159 -21.78 25.24 -4.54
N ASN A 160 -22.91 24.55 -4.59
CA ASN A 160 -23.59 24.07 -5.80
C ASN A 160 -22.71 23.24 -6.77
N LYS A 161 -21.68 22.53 -6.27
CA LYS A 161 -20.80 21.66 -7.07
C LYS A 161 -20.33 20.44 -6.29
N LEU A 162 -19.81 19.42 -6.97
CA LEU A 162 -19.10 18.31 -6.34
C LEU A 162 -17.71 18.80 -5.90
N PRO A 163 -17.40 18.87 -4.59
CA PRO A 163 -16.12 19.38 -4.13
C PRO A 163 -14.97 18.39 -4.39
N GLN A 164 -13.81 18.94 -4.79
CA GLN A 164 -12.56 18.17 -4.84
C GLN A 164 -12.03 17.96 -3.41
N GLY A 165 -12.13 16.73 -2.92
CA GLY A 165 -11.76 16.33 -1.57
C GLY A 165 -12.84 15.50 -0.86
N SER A 166 -14.09 15.57 -1.32
CA SER A 166 -15.16 14.74 -0.79
C SER A 166 -15.05 13.27 -1.22
N PRO A 167 -15.21 12.30 -0.30
CA PRO A 167 -15.18 10.87 -0.60
C PRO A 167 -16.24 10.38 -1.60
N CYS A 168 -17.39 11.03 -1.71
CA CYS A 168 -18.47 10.62 -2.61
C CYS A 168 -18.45 11.29 -4.00
N SER A 169 -17.76 12.42 -4.17
CA SER A 169 -17.66 13.11 -5.47
C SER A 169 -17.15 12.20 -6.59
N PRO A 170 -16.15 11.33 -6.40
CA PRO A 170 -15.63 10.44 -7.45
C PRO A 170 -16.66 9.44 -7.98
N VAL A 171 -17.40 8.76 -7.10
CA VAL A 171 -18.40 7.77 -7.54
C VAL A 171 -19.59 8.43 -8.21
N ILE A 172 -20.06 9.56 -7.70
CA ILE A 172 -21.19 10.30 -8.29
C ILE A 172 -20.84 10.85 -9.66
N SER A 173 -19.64 11.45 -9.81
CA SER A 173 -19.17 11.93 -11.12
C SER A 173 -19.09 10.80 -12.14
N ASN A 174 -18.62 9.61 -11.78
CA ASN A 174 -18.59 8.45 -12.66
C ASN A 174 -19.99 7.98 -13.06
N LEU A 175 -20.94 7.93 -12.12
CA LEU A 175 -22.31 7.53 -12.39
C LEU A 175 -22.97 8.46 -13.44
N ILE A 176 -22.85 9.76 -13.24
CA ILE A 176 -23.46 10.76 -14.14
C ILE A 176 -22.77 10.76 -15.52
N THR A 177 -21.45 10.61 -15.56
CA THR A 177 -20.66 10.64 -16.81
C THR A 177 -20.78 9.34 -17.61
N HIS A 178 -21.30 8.26 -17.04
CA HIS A 178 -21.42 6.96 -17.72
C HIS A 178 -22.17 7.03 -19.06
N SER A 179 -23.19 7.90 -19.19
CA SER A 179 -23.91 8.10 -20.45
C SER A 179 -23.01 8.70 -21.54
N LEU A 180 -22.10 9.61 -21.18
CA LEU A 180 -21.09 10.13 -22.11
C LEU A 180 -20.12 9.01 -22.51
N ASP A 181 -19.65 8.20 -21.54
CA ASP A 181 -18.74 7.08 -21.81
C ASP A 181 -19.32 6.13 -22.87
N ILE A 182 -20.60 5.79 -22.78
CA ILE A 182 -21.27 4.90 -23.75
C ILE A 182 -21.25 5.52 -25.16
N ARG A 183 -21.61 6.82 -25.28
CA ARG A 183 -21.66 7.49 -26.58
C ARG A 183 -20.26 7.65 -27.19
N LEU A 184 -19.26 8.05 -26.40
CA LEU A 184 -17.90 8.18 -26.88
C LEU A 184 -17.26 6.83 -27.22
N ALA A 185 -17.56 5.79 -26.47
CA ALA A 185 -17.10 4.44 -26.79
C ALA A 185 -17.71 3.92 -28.09
N SER A 186 -18.98 4.20 -28.37
CA SER A 186 -19.59 3.88 -29.66
C SER A 186 -18.92 4.65 -30.79
N LEU A 187 -18.77 5.97 -30.63
CA LEU A 187 -18.10 6.81 -31.63
C LEU A 187 -16.65 6.36 -31.91
N ALA A 188 -15.90 5.98 -30.88
CA ALA A 188 -14.55 5.44 -31.01
C ALA A 188 -14.56 4.10 -31.77
N ARG A 189 -15.44 3.17 -31.40
CA ARG A 189 -15.59 1.86 -32.06
C ARG A 189 -15.93 2.01 -33.54
N ASP A 190 -16.85 2.89 -33.92
CA ASP A 190 -17.25 3.17 -35.30
C ASP A 190 -16.05 3.66 -36.15
N ASN A 191 -15.03 4.24 -35.50
CA ASN A 191 -13.79 4.70 -36.11
C ASN A 191 -12.60 3.72 -35.92
N SER A 192 -12.85 2.48 -35.43
CA SER A 192 -11.82 1.48 -35.11
C SER A 192 -10.82 1.98 -34.06
N CYS A 193 -11.31 2.66 -33.06
CA CYS A 193 -10.55 3.18 -31.93
C CYS A 193 -10.97 2.55 -30.61
N THR A 194 -10.05 2.49 -29.65
CA THR A 194 -10.31 2.12 -28.26
C THR A 194 -10.52 3.39 -27.44
N TYR A 195 -11.56 3.41 -26.62
CA TYR A 195 -11.92 4.49 -25.71
C TYR A 195 -11.75 4.07 -24.25
N THR A 196 -11.19 4.94 -23.42
CA THR A 196 -11.29 4.87 -21.96
C THR A 196 -11.34 6.27 -21.36
N ARG A 197 -11.78 6.35 -20.08
CA ARG A 197 -11.72 7.57 -19.28
C ARG A 197 -11.12 7.30 -17.90
N TYR A 198 -10.32 8.22 -17.42
CA TYR A 198 -9.81 8.24 -16.04
C TYR A 198 -10.11 9.60 -15.42
N ALA A 199 -11.19 9.69 -14.65
CA ALA A 199 -11.75 10.96 -14.15
C ALA A 199 -12.07 11.95 -15.28
N ASP A 200 -11.33 13.04 -15.36
CA ASP A 200 -11.38 14.09 -16.39
C ASP A 200 -10.57 13.76 -17.66
N ASP A 201 -9.65 12.79 -17.59
CA ASP A 201 -8.81 12.39 -18.71
C ASP A 201 -9.52 11.37 -19.62
N ILE A 202 -9.81 11.70 -20.85
CA ILE A 202 -10.29 10.81 -21.91
C ILE A 202 -9.11 10.38 -22.77
N THR A 203 -9.01 9.09 -23.07
CA THR A 203 -8.02 8.56 -24.00
C THR A 203 -8.71 7.78 -25.11
N ILE A 204 -8.34 8.10 -26.37
CA ILE A 204 -8.79 7.39 -27.56
C ILE A 204 -7.54 6.97 -28.36
N SER A 205 -7.43 5.69 -28.72
CA SER A 205 -6.24 5.18 -29.43
C SER A 205 -6.60 4.27 -30.59
N THR A 206 -5.71 4.19 -31.58
CA THR A 206 -5.93 3.37 -32.77
C THR A 206 -4.60 2.80 -33.32
N ARG A 207 -4.71 1.64 -34.01
CA ARG A 207 -3.63 1.03 -34.79
C ARG A 207 -3.58 1.52 -36.23
N LYS A 208 -4.57 2.30 -36.70
CA LYS A 208 -4.56 2.89 -38.03
C LYS A 208 -3.33 3.78 -38.19
N LYS A 209 -2.80 3.85 -39.44
CA LYS A 209 -1.67 4.72 -39.78
C LYS A 209 -2.01 6.16 -39.45
N ASP A 210 -3.16 6.62 -39.94
CA ASP A 210 -3.65 7.97 -39.71
C ASP A 210 -4.73 7.98 -38.62
N PHE A 211 -4.72 8.99 -37.79
CA PHE A 211 -5.77 9.16 -36.78
C PHE A 211 -7.06 9.59 -37.48
N PRO A 212 -8.23 9.02 -37.16
CA PRO A 212 -9.50 9.36 -37.81
C PRO A 212 -9.83 10.85 -37.66
N SER A 213 -9.94 11.58 -38.80
CA SER A 213 -10.23 13.02 -38.85
C SER A 213 -11.57 13.40 -38.22
N ASN A 214 -12.54 12.47 -38.20
CA ASN A 214 -13.83 12.62 -37.51
C ASN A 214 -13.68 12.77 -35.98
N LEU A 215 -12.60 12.27 -35.40
CA LEU A 215 -12.31 12.35 -33.96
C LEU A 215 -11.38 13.52 -33.64
N ALA A 216 -10.30 13.68 -34.41
CA ALA A 216 -9.41 14.83 -34.31
C ALA A 216 -8.57 14.98 -35.57
N SER A 217 -8.18 16.22 -35.90
CA SER A 217 -7.29 16.55 -37.00
C SER A 217 -6.14 17.43 -36.51
N ASP A 218 -4.98 17.29 -37.16
CA ASP A 218 -3.84 18.16 -36.97
C ASP A 218 -3.99 19.40 -37.83
N ARG A 219 -3.70 20.58 -37.27
CA ARG A 219 -3.63 21.84 -37.97
C ARG A 219 -2.38 22.60 -37.51
N ALA A 220 -1.95 23.58 -38.27
CA ALA A 220 -0.79 24.42 -37.96
C ALA A 220 -0.83 25.06 -36.56
N SER A 221 -2.06 25.27 -36.00
CA SER A 221 -2.29 25.83 -34.66
C SER A 221 -2.46 24.76 -33.54
N GLY A 222 -2.27 23.48 -33.85
CA GLY A 222 -2.47 22.38 -32.91
C GLY A 222 -3.63 21.43 -33.29
N TYR A 223 -3.95 20.51 -32.40
CA TYR A 223 -4.99 19.50 -32.65
C TYR A 223 -6.39 20.05 -32.43
N ILE A 224 -7.27 19.88 -33.43
CA ILE A 224 -8.69 20.20 -33.33
C ILE A 224 -9.49 18.91 -33.19
N ILE A 225 -10.29 18.88 -32.13
CA ILE A 225 -11.22 17.77 -31.89
C ILE A 225 -12.36 17.85 -32.91
N GLY A 226 -12.73 16.70 -33.48
CA GLY A 226 -13.80 16.57 -34.46
C GLY A 226 -15.15 17.10 -33.93
N SER A 227 -15.95 17.64 -34.81
CA SER A 227 -17.22 18.30 -34.47
C SER A 227 -18.18 17.35 -33.72
N ARG A 228 -18.29 16.09 -34.15
CA ARG A 228 -19.14 15.09 -33.50
C ARG A 228 -18.67 14.75 -32.09
N LEU A 229 -17.36 14.58 -31.89
CA LEU A 229 -16.77 14.33 -30.56
C LEU A 229 -17.00 15.52 -29.62
N THR A 230 -16.79 16.75 -30.14
CA THR A 230 -17.05 17.99 -29.41
C THR A 230 -18.53 18.14 -29.04
N ALA A 231 -19.44 17.82 -29.97
CA ALA A 231 -20.89 17.91 -29.74
C ALA A 231 -21.34 16.95 -28.62
N GLU A 232 -20.85 15.70 -28.59
CA GLU A 232 -21.19 14.73 -27.53
C GLU A 232 -20.65 15.17 -26.16
N ILE A 233 -19.45 15.75 -26.11
CA ILE A 233 -18.86 16.30 -24.87
C ILE A 233 -19.70 17.49 -24.37
N LYS A 234 -20.06 18.43 -25.27
CA LYS A 234 -20.91 19.59 -24.95
C LYS A 234 -22.30 19.16 -24.50
N ARG A 235 -22.93 18.20 -25.21
CA ARG A 235 -24.23 17.63 -24.84
C ARG A 235 -24.24 17.03 -23.42
N ALA A 236 -23.10 16.51 -22.99
CA ALA A 236 -22.93 16.02 -21.63
C ALA A 236 -22.61 17.12 -20.62
N GLY A 237 -22.61 18.40 -21.01
CA GLY A 237 -22.35 19.55 -20.15
C GLY A 237 -20.89 19.76 -19.81
N PHE A 238 -19.95 19.32 -20.67
CA PHE A 238 -18.52 19.49 -20.46
C PHE A 238 -17.87 20.33 -21.55
N GLY A 239 -16.79 21.00 -21.18
CA GLY A 239 -15.86 21.64 -22.11
C GLY A 239 -14.56 20.83 -22.21
N VAL A 240 -13.83 21.06 -23.30
CA VAL A 240 -12.49 20.49 -23.52
C VAL A 240 -11.44 21.53 -23.19
N ASN A 241 -10.32 21.09 -22.63
CA ASN A 241 -9.13 21.92 -22.42
C ASN A 241 -8.18 21.77 -23.63
N PRO A 242 -8.11 22.77 -24.56
CA PRO A 242 -7.29 22.65 -25.77
C PRO A 242 -5.80 22.53 -25.45
N ALA A 243 -5.31 23.22 -24.43
CA ALA A 243 -3.89 23.23 -24.04
C ALA A 243 -3.38 21.86 -23.57
N LYS A 244 -4.28 20.98 -23.12
CA LYS A 244 -3.94 19.63 -22.69
C LYS A 244 -4.34 18.55 -23.70
N THR A 245 -5.03 18.92 -24.78
CA THR A 245 -5.41 17.99 -25.84
C THR A 245 -4.22 17.74 -26.76
N ARG A 246 -3.86 16.46 -26.97
CA ARG A 246 -2.73 16.09 -27.81
C ARG A 246 -2.90 14.72 -28.44
N ILE A 247 -2.36 14.56 -29.65
CA ILE A 247 -2.15 13.25 -30.28
C ILE A 247 -0.68 12.90 -30.15
N GLN A 248 -0.40 11.66 -29.78
CA GLN A 248 0.96 11.11 -29.65
C GLN A 248 1.11 9.93 -30.59
N PHE A 249 2.17 9.94 -31.37
CA PHE A 249 2.44 8.95 -32.40
C PHE A 249 3.39 7.85 -31.89
N LYS A 250 3.41 6.69 -32.56
CA LYS A 250 4.22 5.52 -32.18
C LYS A 250 5.73 5.84 -32.10
N ASP A 251 6.21 6.75 -32.94
CA ASP A 251 7.63 7.11 -33.02
C ASP A 251 8.05 8.08 -31.91
N SER A 252 7.08 8.58 -31.18
CA SER A 252 7.28 9.40 -29.99
C SER A 252 6.82 8.65 -28.72
N ARG A 253 7.10 9.24 -27.55
CA ARG A 253 6.60 8.73 -26.29
C ARG A 253 5.09 8.92 -26.20
N GLN A 254 4.37 7.81 -26.01
CA GLN A 254 2.92 7.80 -25.77
C GLN A 254 2.65 7.63 -24.28
N ASP A 255 1.91 8.57 -23.70
CA ASP A 255 1.56 8.58 -22.27
C ASP A 255 0.04 8.45 -22.10
N VAL A 256 -0.39 7.56 -21.19
CA VAL A 256 -1.79 7.44 -20.74
C VAL A 256 -1.80 7.47 -19.22
N THR A 257 -2.54 8.42 -18.62
CA THR A 257 -2.59 8.61 -17.16
C THR A 257 -1.21 8.65 -16.50
N GLY A 258 -0.23 9.29 -17.18
CA GLY A 258 1.14 9.45 -16.69
C GLY A 258 2.06 8.25 -16.90
N LEU A 259 1.57 7.13 -17.44
CA LEU A 259 2.36 5.95 -17.78
C LEU A 259 2.68 5.89 -19.27
N VAL A 260 3.91 5.50 -19.60
CA VAL A 260 4.33 5.22 -20.98
C VAL A 260 3.67 3.94 -21.46
N VAL A 261 3.09 3.93 -22.68
CA VAL A 261 2.30 2.82 -23.23
C VAL A 261 2.81 2.27 -24.56
N ASN A 262 3.95 2.72 -25.05
CA ASN A 262 4.48 2.29 -26.36
C ASN A 262 4.57 0.76 -26.51
N LYS A 263 5.05 0.02 -25.49
CA LYS A 263 5.17 -1.46 -25.51
C LYS A 263 4.53 -2.11 -24.30
N LYS A 264 4.81 -1.60 -23.12
CA LYS A 264 4.29 -2.06 -21.83
C LYS A 264 4.12 -0.86 -20.90
N PRO A 265 3.22 -0.91 -19.90
CA PRO A 265 3.12 0.19 -18.94
C PRO A 265 4.47 0.43 -18.27
N GLY A 266 4.90 1.67 -18.23
CA GLY A 266 6.18 2.05 -17.65
C GLY A 266 6.18 3.47 -17.12
N VAL A 267 7.14 3.77 -16.25
CA VAL A 267 7.40 5.15 -15.84
C VAL A 267 8.22 5.87 -16.92
N LYS A 268 8.13 7.19 -16.95
CA LYS A 268 8.99 8.03 -17.80
C LYS A 268 10.47 7.82 -17.46
N SER A 269 11.34 7.85 -18.47
CA SER A 269 12.78 7.61 -18.29
C SER A 269 13.41 8.60 -17.32
N GLU A 270 12.99 9.87 -17.40
CA GLU A 270 13.48 10.95 -16.54
C GLU A 270 13.13 10.68 -15.06
N TYR A 271 11.91 10.19 -14.81
CA TYR A 271 11.46 9.83 -13.46
C TYR A 271 12.36 8.73 -12.85
N TRP A 272 12.63 7.67 -13.63
CA TRP A 272 13.50 6.60 -13.16
C TRP A 272 14.95 7.07 -12.98
N ARG A 273 15.49 7.89 -13.88
CA ARG A 273 16.85 8.42 -13.75
C ARG A 273 17.01 9.24 -12.46
N THR A 274 16.04 10.10 -12.16
CA THR A 274 16.02 10.88 -10.91
C THR A 274 15.99 9.97 -9.68
N VAL A 275 15.09 8.99 -9.64
CA VAL A 275 14.99 8.06 -8.51
C VAL A 275 16.28 7.25 -8.34
N LYS A 276 16.87 6.76 -9.44
CA LYS A 276 18.13 6.02 -9.44
C LYS A 276 19.30 6.87 -8.91
N SER A 277 19.37 8.13 -9.35
CA SER A 277 20.40 9.08 -8.88
C SER A 277 20.24 9.40 -7.39
N GLN A 278 19.00 9.61 -6.92
CA GLN A 278 18.71 9.82 -5.51
C GLN A 278 19.11 8.61 -4.65
N CYS A 279 18.83 7.37 -5.12
CA CYS A 279 19.29 6.16 -4.45
C CYS A 279 20.82 6.07 -4.43
N HIS A 280 21.48 6.38 -5.53
CA HIS A 280 22.94 6.36 -5.60
C HIS A 280 23.57 7.34 -4.61
N ALA A 281 23.10 8.59 -4.59
CA ALA A 281 23.58 9.59 -3.62
C ALA A 281 23.37 9.12 -2.17
N LEU A 282 22.17 8.58 -1.88
CA LEU A 282 21.85 8.03 -0.57
C LEU A 282 22.83 6.92 -0.15
N PHE A 283 23.16 5.99 -1.05
CA PHE A 283 24.07 4.87 -0.75
C PHE A 283 25.53 5.30 -0.59
N GLN A 284 25.92 6.40 -1.25
CA GLN A 284 27.29 6.91 -1.17
C GLN A 284 27.50 7.87 0.02
N THR A 285 26.52 8.73 0.30
CA THR A 285 26.70 9.86 1.22
C THR A 285 25.73 9.88 2.41
N GLY A 286 24.76 8.97 2.44
CA GLY A 286 23.70 8.96 3.46
C GLY A 286 22.60 10.01 3.27
N ARG A 287 22.68 10.83 2.22
CA ARG A 287 21.70 11.89 1.91
C ARG A 287 21.54 12.06 0.41
N PHE A 288 20.43 12.67 0.00
CA PHE A 288 20.19 13.06 -1.38
C PHE A 288 19.41 14.37 -1.40
N LEU A 289 19.41 15.06 -2.56
CA LEU A 289 18.72 16.33 -2.74
C LEU A 289 17.43 16.12 -3.54
N GLU A 290 16.41 16.89 -3.20
CA GLU A 290 15.21 17.06 -4.04
C GLU A 290 15.33 18.39 -4.81
N ASN A 291 15.36 18.29 -6.15
CA ASN A 291 15.50 19.45 -7.04
C ASN A 291 14.14 20.15 -7.31
N SER A 292 13.09 19.79 -6.56
CA SER A 292 11.75 20.39 -6.73
C SER A 292 11.60 21.75 -6.07
N SER A 293 12.57 22.18 -5.28
CA SER A 293 12.62 23.47 -4.60
C SER A 293 13.92 24.22 -4.94
N THR A 294 13.86 25.55 -4.92
CA THR A 294 15.03 26.40 -5.08
C THR A 294 15.19 27.24 -3.81
N PRO A 295 16.23 27.02 -3.00
CA PRO A 295 17.35 26.06 -3.18
C PRO A 295 16.94 24.59 -2.98
N PRO A 296 17.72 23.62 -3.53
CA PRO A 296 17.48 22.20 -3.33
C PRO A 296 17.49 21.83 -1.83
N GLN A 297 16.50 21.04 -1.41
CA GLN A 297 16.38 20.57 -0.02
C GLN A 297 16.85 19.13 0.15
N THR A 298 17.25 18.78 1.36
CA THR A 298 17.54 17.38 1.71
C THR A 298 16.28 16.53 1.53
N GLY A 299 16.40 15.46 0.74
CA GLY A 299 15.27 14.60 0.39
C GLY A 299 14.81 13.74 1.56
N ASN A 300 13.50 13.45 1.56
CA ASN A 300 12.87 12.58 2.54
C ASN A 300 12.92 11.11 2.07
N ILE A 301 13.50 10.23 2.88
CA ILE A 301 13.64 8.80 2.57
C ILE A 301 12.29 8.09 2.36
N PHE A 302 11.23 8.51 3.05
CA PHE A 302 9.88 7.95 2.87
C PHE A 302 9.26 8.35 1.52
N VAL A 303 9.55 9.56 1.04
CA VAL A 303 9.14 10.00 -0.29
C VAL A 303 9.87 9.19 -1.36
N LEU A 304 11.17 8.94 -1.17
CA LEU A 304 11.95 8.10 -2.10
C LEU A 304 11.44 6.65 -2.10
N GLU A 305 11.09 6.10 -0.94
CA GLU A 305 10.44 4.79 -0.84
C GLU A 305 9.12 4.73 -1.61
N GLY A 306 8.28 5.75 -1.47
CA GLY A 306 7.03 5.88 -2.24
C GLY A 306 7.26 5.90 -3.75
N LYS A 307 8.28 6.62 -4.21
CA LYS A 307 8.68 6.65 -5.63
C LYS A 307 9.14 5.27 -6.13
N LEU A 308 9.95 4.56 -5.34
CA LEU A 308 10.41 3.20 -5.64
C LEU A 308 9.26 2.19 -5.62
N GLY A 309 8.37 2.27 -4.63
CA GLY A 309 7.18 1.43 -4.52
C GLY A 309 6.25 1.59 -5.72
N PHE A 310 6.08 2.83 -6.21
CA PHE A 310 5.31 3.10 -7.42
C PHE A 310 5.92 2.43 -8.67
N ILE A 311 7.24 2.52 -8.84
CA ILE A 311 7.95 1.84 -9.94
C ILE A 311 7.81 0.32 -9.82
N ASP A 312 7.99 -0.21 -8.61
CA ASP A 312 7.90 -1.63 -8.32
C ASP A 312 6.50 -2.20 -8.60
N GLN A 313 5.44 -1.46 -8.26
CA GLN A 313 4.06 -1.84 -8.57
C GLN A 313 3.85 -2.04 -10.07
N ILE A 314 4.44 -1.18 -10.91
CA ILE A 314 4.34 -1.27 -12.36
C ILE A 314 5.15 -2.46 -12.89
N ASP A 315 6.37 -2.66 -12.40
CA ASP A 315 7.23 -3.77 -12.81
C ASP A 315 6.64 -5.12 -12.39
N PHE A 316 6.07 -5.20 -11.18
CA PHE A 316 5.35 -6.38 -10.69
C PHE A 316 4.08 -6.69 -11.52
N PHE A 317 3.31 -5.66 -11.87
CA PHE A 317 2.15 -5.80 -12.75
C PHE A 317 2.54 -6.35 -14.13
N ASN A 318 3.62 -5.83 -14.72
CA ASN A 318 4.15 -6.31 -15.99
C ASN A 318 4.63 -7.78 -15.89
N ARG A 319 5.28 -8.15 -14.79
CA ARG A 319 5.72 -9.52 -14.53
C ARG A 319 4.54 -10.49 -14.47
N LYS A 320 3.50 -10.15 -13.70
CA LYS A 320 2.26 -10.94 -13.63
C LYS A 320 1.58 -11.13 -14.99
N ARG A 321 1.63 -10.09 -15.83
CA ARG A 321 0.98 -10.11 -17.13
C ARG A 321 1.76 -10.93 -18.17
N SER A 322 3.08 -10.87 -18.13
CA SER A 322 3.92 -11.54 -19.14
C SER A 322 4.07 -13.04 -18.90
N LYS A 323 3.92 -13.51 -17.67
CA LYS A 323 4.09 -14.92 -17.28
C LYS A 323 3.06 -15.36 -16.24
N PRO A 324 1.79 -15.54 -16.62
CA PRO A 324 0.73 -15.89 -15.67
C PRO A 324 0.95 -17.22 -14.93
N LEU A 325 1.56 -18.22 -15.59
CA LEU A 325 1.90 -19.55 -15.05
C LEU A 325 3.20 -19.53 -14.23
N MET A 326 4.05 -18.54 -14.43
CA MET A 326 5.20 -18.24 -13.58
C MET A 326 4.86 -17.09 -12.64
N ALA A 327 3.67 -17.14 -12.04
CA ALA A 327 3.32 -16.25 -10.97
C ALA A 327 4.47 -16.23 -9.97
N LEU A 328 4.70 -15.05 -9.37
CA LEU A 328 5.77 -14.86 -8.39
C LEU A 328 5.82 -16.00 -7.35
N GLU A 329 4.69 -16.55 -6.96
CA GLU A 329 4.57 -17.69 -6.03
C GLU A 329 5.20 -18.97 -6.56
N HIS A 330 5.04 -19.27 -7.86
CA HIS A 330 5.69 -20.43 -8.48
C HIS A 330 7.19 -20.23 -8.63
N GLU A 331 7.63 -19.04 -9.07
CA GLU A 331 9.06 -18.70 -9.11
C GLU A 331 9.68 -18.77 -7.72
N LEU A 332 8.99 -18.28 -6.69
CA LEU A 332 9.43 -18.35 -5.32
C LEU A 332 9.49 -19.79 -4.79
N SER A 333 8.54 -20.65 -5.14
CA SER A 333 8.57 -22.06 -4.73
C SER A 333 9.71 -22.83 -5.39
N LYS A 334 10.00 -22.54 -6.66
CA LYS A 334 11.08 -23.17 -7.43
C LYS A 334 12.48 -22.72 -6.96
N HIS A 335 12.65 -21.43 -6.65
CA HIS A 335 13.95 -20.85 -6.27
C HIS A 335 14.18 -20.79 -4.75
N GLY A 336 13.18 -21.14 -3.95
CA GLY A 336 13.29 -21.13 -2.48
C GLY A 336 13.67 -19.74 -1.95
N SER A 337 14.76 -19.66 -1.20
CA SER A 337 15.30 -18.42 -0.63
C SER A 337 16.13 -17.58 -1.62
N LYS A 338 16.49 -18.12 -2.81
CA LYS A 338 17.42 -17.45 -3.76
C LYS A 338 16.68 -16.72 -4.88
N THR A 339 15.94 -15.66 -4.54
CA THR A 339 15.16 -14.88 -5.51
C THR A 339 15.93 -13.74 -6.17
N ARG A 340 17.11 -13.39 -5.67
CA ARG A 340 17.93 -12.27 -6.15
C ARG A 340 18.28 -12.35 -7.63
N LYS A 341 18.45 -13.56 -8.15
CA LYS A 341 18.71 -13.81 -9.59
C LYS A 341 17.54 -13.41 -10.48
N LEU A 342 16.34 -13.35 -9.96
CA LEU A 342 15.11 -12.99 -10.68
C LEU A 342 14.88 -11.48 -10.76
N LEU A 343 15.60 -10.68 -9.95
CA LEU A 343 15.42 -9.24 -9.88
C LEU A 343 15.93 -8.55 -11.14
N ASN A 344 15.10 -7.68 -11.73
CA ASN A 344 15.55 -6.74 -12.75
C ASN A 344 16.35 -5.59 -12.11
N GLY A 345 16.92 -4.70 -12.94
CA GLY A 345 17.77 -3.61 -12.46
C GLY A 345 17.05 -2.63 -11.53
N ARG A 346 15.74 -2.39 -11.70
CA ARG A 346 14.93 -1.51 -10.84
C ARG A 346 14.62 -2.21 -9.52
N GLU A 347 14.22 -3.46 -9.56
CA GLU A 347 13.97 -4.29 -8.40
C GLU A 347 15.24 -4.45 -7.55
N ARG A 348 16.42 -4.64 -8.17
CA ARG A 348 17.71 -4.63 -7.46
C ARG A 348 17.99 -3.30 -6.75
N THR A 349 17.69 -2.17 -7.39
CA THR A 349 17.84 -0.86 -6.74
C THR A 349 16.91 -0.73 -5.55
N PHE A 350 15.66 -1.19 -5.68
CA PHE A 350 14.70 -1.15 -4.57
C PHE A 350 15.06 -2.12 -3.45
N SER A 351 15.53 -3.33 -3.77
CA SER A 351 16.08 -4.28 -2.80
C SER A 351 17.21 -3.64 -1.97
N ARG A 352 18.18 -3.01 -2.63
CA ARG A 352 19.28 -2.27 -1.96
C ARG A 352 18.76 -1.12 -1.10
N PHE A 353 17.76 -0.36 -1.61
CA PHE A 353 17.15 0.71 -0.83
C PHE A 353 16.47 0.18 0.45
N LEU A 354 15.75 -0.93 0.38
CA LEU A 354 15.10 -1.54 1.54
C LEU A 354 16.13 -2.07 2.54
N PHE A 355 17.21 -2.71 2.05
CA PHE A 355 18.30 -3.14 2.93
C PHE A 355 18.95 -1.94 3.61
N TYR A 356 19.27 -0.88 2.87
CA TYR A 356 19.81 0.38 3.41
C TYR A 356 18.91 0.92 4.52
N LYS A 357 17.63 1.08 4.24
CA LYS A 357 16.68 1.68 5.18
C LYS A 357 16.48 0.86 6.45
N TYR A 358 16.42 -0.47 6.33
CA TYR A 358 16.04 -1.32 7.45
C TYR A 358 17.21 -1.92 8.22
N PHE A 359 18.36 -2.05 7.58
CA PHE A 359 19.48 -2.80 8.16
C PHE A 359 20.80 -2.05 8.21
N TYR A 360 20.99 -1.02 7.36
CA TYR A 360 22.20 -0.21 7.37
C TYR A 360 21.99 1.14 8.05
N ALA A 361 21.06 1.95 7.57
CA ALA A 361 20.77 3.29 8.09
C ALA A 361 19.41 3.33 8.83
N ASN A 362 19.10 2.27 9.56
CA ASN A 362 17.91 2.17 10.37
C ASN A 362 17.91 3.21 11.49
N SER A 363 16.81 3.97 11.59
CA SER A 363 16.65 5.04 12.59
C SER A 363 16.28 4.53 13.99
N LYS A 364 15.87 3.28 14.09
CA LYS A 364 15.55 2.55 15.33
C LYS A 364 16.15 1.15 15.25
N PRO A 365 16.49 0.49 16.37
CA PRO A 365 16.89 -0.91 16.36
C PRO A 365 15.90 -1.76 15.56
N THR A 366 16.39 -2.58 14.63
CA THR A 366 15.54 -3.41 13.78
C THR A 366 15.49 -4.82 14.31
N ILE A 367 14.28 -5.33 14.57
CA ILE A 367 14.03 -6.70 15.00
C ILE A 367 13.55 -7.52 13.82
N VAL A 368 14.20 -8.65 13.59
CA VAL A 368 13.88 -9.65 12.56
C VAL A 368 13.51 -10.95 13.28
N CYS A 369 12.25 -11.29 13.35
CA CYS A 369 11.80 -12.52 14.02
C CYS A 369 11.82 -13.72 13.07
N GLU A 370 11.87 -14.94 13.62
CA GLU A 370 11.81 -16.15 12.82
C GLU A 370 10.45 -16.28 12.11
N GLY A 371 9.35 -15.96 12.81
CA GLY A 371 8.00 -16.07 12.28
C GLY A 371 7.20 -14.76 12.27
N LYS A 372 6.13 -14.74 11.48
CA LYS A 372 5.16 -13.61 11.44
C LYS A 372 4.44 -13.42 12.78
N THR A 373 4.15 -14.53 13.45
CA THR A 373 3.44 -14.57 14.73
C THR A 373 4.26 -13.97 15.86
N ASP A 374 5.57 -14.13 15.81
CA ASP A 374 6.51 -13.64 16.83
C ASP A 374 6.46 -12.12 16.92
N ASN A 375 6.29 -11.45 15.78
CA ASN A 375 6.07 -9.99 15.74
C ASN A 375 4.86 -9.56 16.58
N VAL A 376 3.78 -10.37 16.56
CA VAL A 376 2.56 -10.09 17.33
C VAL A 376 2.84 -10.25 18.82
N TYR A 377 3.52 -11.33 19.18
CA TYR A 377 3.85 -11.64 20.57
C TYR A 377 4.80 -10.62 21.17
N LEU A 378 5.91 -10.33 20.48
CA LEU A 378 6.90 -9.36 20.96
C LEU A 378 6.34 -7.94 21.04
N LYS A 379 5.58 -7.49 20.05
CA LYS A 379 4.93 -6.16 20.12
C LYS A 379 3.98 -6.05 21.30
N ALA A 380 3.22 -7.12 21.59
CA ALA A 380 2.32 -7.16 22.75
C ALA A 380 3.10 -7.20 24.07
N ALA A 381 4.16 -8.00 24.15
CA ALA A 381 5.03 -8.09 25.32
C ALA A 381 5.73 -6.75 25.61
N ILE A 382 6.33 -6.11 24.61
CA ILE A 382 6.98 -4.78 24.72
C ILE A 382 5.96 -3.73 25.19
N ASN A 383 4.76 -3.72 24.62
CA ASN A 383 3.72 -2.79 25.04
C ASN A 383 3.36 -2.95 26.52
N ARG A 384 3.21 -4.19 26.99
CA ARG A 384 2.85 -4.49 28.39
C ARG A 384 4.00 -4.31 29.38
N ARG A 385 5.22 -4.39 28.90
CA ARG A 385 6.46 -4.29 29.70
C ARG A 385 7.23 -3.00 29.45
N ALA A 386 6.63 -2.01 28.79
CA ALA A 386 7.28 -0.77 28.37
C ALA A 386 7.99 -0.04 29.53
N ALA A 387 7.37 0.01 30.72
CA ALA A 387 7.97 0.62 31.90
C ALA A 387 9.25 -0.09 32.38
N ALA A 388 9.35 -1.41 32.16
CA ALA A 388 10.54 -2.21 32.54
C ALA A 388 11.63 -2.17 31.47
N PHE A 389 11.30 -1.81 30.21
CA PHE A 389 12.24 -1.80 29.08
C PHE A 389 12.10 -0.48 28.29
N PRO A 390 12.53 0.66 28.85
CA PRO A 390 12.36 1.98 28.23
C PRO A 390 13.15 2.17 26.94
N SER A 391 14.17 1.37 26.67
CA SER A 391 14.88 1.34 25.37
C SER A 391 14.06 0.73 24.24
N LEU A 392 13.06 -0.13 24.55
CA LEU A 392 12.22 -0.80 23.55
C LEU A 392 10.93 -0.03 23.28
N ALA A 393 10.39 0.68 24.27
CA ALA A 393 9.18 1.51 24.10
C ALA A 393 9.06 2.56 25.22
N LYS A 394 8.43 3.69 24.89
CA LYS A 394 7.91 4.64 25.89
C LYS A 394 6.53 4.17 26.33
N ALA A 395 6.34 4.01 27.61
CA ALA A 395 5.03 3.70 28.19
C ALA A 395 4.08 4.89 28.01
N LYS A 396 2.76 4.62 27.92
CA LYS A 396 1.76 5.69 27.97
C LYS A 396 1.84 6.38 29.33
N SER A 397 1.94 7.71 29.33
CA SER A 397 1.97 8.54 30.55
C SER A 397 1.17 9.81 30.34
N GLY A 398 0.07 10.00 31.10
CA GLY A 398 -0.81 11.15 30.94
C GLY A 398 -1.36 11.29 29.52
N SER A 399 -1.09 12.42 28.88
CA SER A 399 -1.44 12.74 27.48
C SER A 399 -0.51 12.04 26.46
N ASP A 400 0.68 11.60 26.88
CA ASP A 400 1.67 11.04 25.96
C ASP A 400 1.28 9.61 25.55
N PRO A 401 1.11 9.34 24.24
CA PRO A 401 0.75 8.02 23.76
C PRO A 401 1.92 7.04 23.90
N TYR A 402 1.58 5.74 23.94
CA TYR A 402 2.58 4.69 23.81
C TYR A 402 3.38 4.84 22.50
N GLU A 403 4.71 4.79 22.58
CA GLU A 403 5.60 4.80 21.41
C GLU A 403 6.52 3.59 21.41
N LEU A 404 6.53 2.84 20.29
CA LEU A 404 7.46 1.75 20.05
C LEU A 404 8.80 2.32 19.55
N LEU A 405 9.90 2.04 20.24
CA LEU A 405 11.23 2.54 19.91
C LEU A 405 12.07 1.57 19.05
N VAL A 406 11.53 0.41 18.70
CA VAL A 406 12.14 -0.58 17.81
C VAL A 406 11.30 -0.77 16.55
N HIS A 407 11.95 -1.19 15.46
CA HIS A 407 11.29 -1.51 14.20
C HIS A 407 11.21 -3.02 14.00
N PHE A 408 10.06 -3.52 13.52
CA PHE A 408 9.88 -4.93 13.19
C PHE A 408 9.76 -5.13 11.69
N ILE A 409 10.51 -6.07 11.15
CA ILE A 409 10.34 -6.48 9.74
C ILE A 409 9.05 -7.28 9.59
N ASN A 410 8.17 -6.80 8.70
CA ASN A 410 6.95 -7.51 8.36
C ASN A 410 7.17 -8.36 7.10
N TYR A 411 6.90 -9.66 7.19
CA TYR A 411 7.03 -10.58 6.08
C TYR A 411 5.82 -10.50 5.13
N THR A 412 6.10 -10.17 3.88
CA THR A 412 5.14 -10.13 2.78
C THR A 412 5.73 -10.85 1.57
N ASN A 413 4.92 -11.16 0.56
CA ASN A 413 5.45 -11.71 -0.68
C ASN A 413 6.44 -10.77 -1.37
N ARG A 414 6.31 -9.44 -1.17
CA ARG A 414 7.29 -8.46 -1.71
C ARG A 414 8.59 -8.43 -0.93
N THR A 415 8.58 -8.49 0.40
CA THR A 415 9.81 -8.60 1.20
C THR A 415 10.53 -9.92 0.93
N ARG A 416 9.79 -11.02 0.76
CA ARG A 416 10.35 -12.30 0.31
C ARG A 416 11.09 -12.15 -1.02
N PHE A 417 10.47 -11.52 -2.00
CA PHE A 417 11.03 -11.38 -3.34
C PHE A 417 12.21 -10.40 -3.39
N LEU A 418 12.10 -9.24 -2.72
CA LEU A 418 13.10 -8.18 -2.79
C LEU A 418 14.26 -8.37 -1.81
N LEU A 419 14.00 -8.90 -0.61
CA LEU A 419 14.99 -9.03 0.47
C LEU A 419 15.34 -10.47 0.80
N GLU A 420 14.72 -11.44 0.13
CA GLU A 420 14.84 -12.87 0.46
C GLU A 420 14.46 -13.17 1.92
N LEU A 421 13.58 -12.34 2.51
CA LEU A 421 13.07 -12.48 3.87
C LEU A 421 11.59 -12.84 3.88
N TYR A 422 11.26 -14.01 4.42
CA TYR A 422 9.86 -14.48 4.51
C TYR A 422 9.51 -15.13 5.85
N GLY A 423 10.50 -15.31 6.71
CA GLY A 423 10.41 -16.10 7.94
C GLY A 423 10.85 -17.54 7.73
N GLY A 424 11.25 -18.16 8.85
CA GLY A 424 11.85 -19.48 8.90
C GLY A 424 13.36 -19.48 8.71
N THR A 425 13.98 -20.45 9.37
CA THR A 425 15.44 -20.60 9.44
C THR A 425 16.16 -20.58 8.06
N PRO A 426 15.61 -21.17 6.96
CA PRO A 426 16.31 -21.15 5.68
C PRO A 426 16.53 -19.73 5.11
N TYR A 427 15.54 -18.84 5.26
CA TYR A 427 15.67 -17.45 4.79
C TYR A 427 16.61 -16.64 5.67
N LEU A 428 16.54 -16.82 6.99
CA LEU A 428 17.41 -16.15 7.93
C LEU A 428 18.87 -16.61 7.79
N LYS A 429 19.06 -17.89 7.49
CA LYS A 429 20.39 -18.44 7.16
C LYS A 429 21.04 -17.68 6.00
N GLU A 430 20.35 -17.58 4.86
CA GLU A 430 20.88 -16.88 3.68
C GLU A 430 21.08 -15.39 3.96
N PHE A 431 20.15 -14.75 4.69
CA PHE A 431 20.27 -13.35 5.10
C PHE A 431 21.53 -13.10 5.93
N ILE A 432 21.85 -13.98 6.90
CA ILE A 432 23.08 -13.90 7.69
C ILE A 432 24.29 -14.09 6.79
N LEU A 433 24.29 -15.10 5.92
CA LEU A 433 25.40 -15.39 5.02
C LEU A 433 25.75 -14.23 4.10
N ASP A 434 24.75 -13.51 3.60
CA ASP A 434 24.91 -12.43 2.64
C ASP A 434 25.04 -11.04 3.30
N TYR A 435 24.95 -10.96 4.65
CA TYR A 435 24.88 -9.68 5.36
C TYR A 435 26.11 -8.81 5.12
N ASP A 436 27.31 -9.38 5.21
CA ASP A 436 28.58 -8.67 5.01
C ASP A 436 28.71 -8.12 3.58
N GLU A 437 28.32 -8.90 2.56
CA GLU A 437 28.34 -8.45 1.17
C GLU A 437 27.40 -7.26 0.95
N HIS A 438 26.20 -7.34 1.52
CA HIS A 438 25.25 -6.23 1.48
C HIS A 438 25.76 -5.01 2.22
N PHE A 439 26.36 -5.20 3.38
CA PHE A 439 26.88 -4.13 4.21
C PHE A 439 27.98 -3.34 3.49
N LYS A 440 28.95 -4.02 2.90
CA LYS A 440 30.08 -3.45 2.16
C LYS A 440 29.69 -2.64 0.92
N PHE A 441 28.46 -2.83 0.44
CA PHE A 441 27.96 -2.08 -0.72
C PHE A 441 27.82 -0.58 -0.46
N TYR A 442 27.56 -0.17 0.80
CA TYR A 442 27.28 1.23 1.15
C TYR A 442 28.53 1.97 1.60
N LYS A 443 28.66 3.23 1.13
CA LYS A 443 29.71 4.17 1.54
C LYS A 443 29.18 5.29 2.42
N ALA A 444 27.89 5.30 2.70
CA ALA A 444 27.21 6.20 3.61
C ALA A 444 27.80 6.14 5.03
N PRO A 445 27.47 7.09 5.92
CA PRO A 445 27.88 7.01 7.34
C PRO A 445 27.50 5.66 7.95
N MET A 446 28.34 5.20 8.88
CA MET A 446 28.16 3.89 9.52
C MET A 446 26.84 3.81 10.29
N PRO A 447 26.26 2.61 10.43
CA PRO A 447 25.03 2.39 11.18
C PRO A 447 25.09 2.92 12.60
N THR A 448 23.98 3.48 13.05
CA THR A 448 23.83 3.98 14.45
C THR A 448 22.92 3.10 15.28
N GLN A 449 22.31 2.06 14.68
CA GLN A 449 21.37 1.18 15.35
C GLN A 449 21.64 -0.28 15.00
N PRO A 450 21.42 -1.22 15.94
CA PRO A 450 21.61 -2.64 15.69
C PRO A 450 20.48 -3.25 14.85
N VAL A 451 20.79 -4.39 14.24
CA VAL A 451 19.84 -5.34 13.65
C VAL A 451 19.89 -6.60 14.50
N ILE A 452 18.75 -7.00 15.05
CA ILE A 452 18.64 -8.09 16.02
C ILE A 452 17.73 -9.17 15.45
N ILE A 453 18.28 -10.33 15.14
CA ILE A 453 17.54 -11.52 14.74
C ILE A 453 17.09 -12.27 15.99
N VAL A 454 15.81 -12.49 16.16
CA VAL A 454 15.23 -13.27 17.26
C VAL A 454 14.81 -14.63 16.72
N LEU A 455 15.36 -15.70 17.29
CA LEU A 455 15.17 -17.10 16.87
C LEU A 455 14.68 -17.96 18.01
N ASP A 456 13.92 -19.00 17.66
CA ASP A 456 13.62 -20.10 18.57
C ASP A 456 14.91 -20.89 18.85
N ASN A 457 15.11 -21.32 20.09
CA ASN A 457 16.22 -22.15 20.50
C ASN A 457 15.83 -23.63 20.39
N ASP A 458 15.60 -24.07 19.16
CA ASP A 458 15.13 -25.41 18.82
C ASP A 458 16.04 -26.10 17.77
N ASP A 459 15.57 -27.16 17.14
CA ASP A 459 16.32 -27.89 16.11
C ASP A 459 16.58 -27.04 14.86
N GLY A 460 15.69 -26.09 14.55
CA GLY A 460 15.84 -25.16 13.43
C GLY A 460 17.11 -24.33 13.53
N PHE A 461 17.48 -23.90 14.73
CA PHE A 461 18.68 -23.12 14.99
C PHE A 461 19.97 -23.83 14.57
N GLY A 462 20.04 -25.16 14.58
CA GLY A 462 21.24 -25.93 14.22
C GLY A 462 21.84 -25.56 12.87
N ARG A 463 21.00 -25.13 11.92
CA ARG A 463 21.45 -24.64 10.58
C ARG A 463 22.17 -23.29 10.64
N ILE A 464 21.80 -22.42 11.57
CA ILE A 464 22.44 -21.12 11.80
C ILE A 464 23.66 -21.32 12.68
N GLU A 465 23.58 -22.17 13.69
CA GLU A 465 24.69 -22.54 14.56
C GLU A 465 25.90 -23.03 13.77
N SER A 466 25.69 -23.86 12.73
CA SER A 466 26.77 -24.35 11.86
C SER A 466 27.49 -23.24 11.11
N ILE A 467 26.80 -22.13 10.75
CA ILE A 467 27.43 -20.98 10.10
C ILE A 467 28.23 -20.15 11.12
N LEU A 468 27.68 -19.98 12.31
CA LEU A 468 28.33 -19.20 13.37
C LEU A 468 29.61 -19.89 13.87
N LYS A 469 29.67 -21.22 13.85
CA LYS A 469 30.86 -22.04 14.15
C LYS A 469 31.82 -22.16 12.98
N GLY A 470 31.41 -21.78 11.78
CA GLY A 470 32.26 -21.81 10.57
C GLY A 470 33.18 -20.60 10.44
N ASN A 471 34.11 -20.64 9.48
CA ASN A 471 35.16 -19.62 9.30
C ASN A 471 34.71 -18.32 8.63
N ARG A 472 33.40 -18.16 8.31
CA ARG A 472 32.92 -16.98 7.56
C ARG A 472 32.80 -15.74 8.45
N TYR A 473 32.37 -15.94 9.69
CA TYR A 473 32.26 -14.91 10.71
C TYR A 473 33.10 -15.30 11.93
N ASN A 474 33.51 -14.32 12.69
CA ASN A 474 34.14 -14.54 14.02
C ASN A 474 33.19 -13.96 15.09
N PRO A 475 32.06 -14.66 15.37
CA PRO A 475 31.05 -14.13 16.26
C PRO A 475 31.54 -14.07 17.69
N THR A 476 31.15 -13.00 18.41
CA THR A 476 31.37 -12.87 19.83
C THR A 476 30.12 -13.30 20.59
N VAL A 477 30.27 -14.28 21.46
CA VAL A 477 29.18 -14.81 22.32
C VAL A 477 29.22 -14.07 23.67
N PHE A 478 28.08 -13.68 24.17
CA PHE A 478 27.96 -13.00 25.45
C PHE A 478 27.17 -13.83 26.47
N PRO A 479 27.57 -13.85 27.77
CA PRO A 479 28.80 -13.17 28.30
C PRO A 479 30.09 -13.71 27.68
N ILE A 480 31.14 -12.88 27.63
CA ILE A 480 32.44 -13.20 26.97
C ILE A 480 33.10 -14.44 27.56
N THR A 481 32.76 -14.81 28.79
CA THR A 481 33.27 -16.01 29.47
C THR A 481 32.69 -17.33 28.89
N SER A 482 31.65 -17.23 28.06
CA SER A 482 31.04 -18.41 27.43
C SER A 482 31.84 -18.79 26.18
N PRO A 483 32.29 -20.04 26.04
CA PRO A 483 32.94 -20.49 24.82
C PRO A 483 31.94 -20.52 23.64
N VAL A 484 32.45 -20.35 22.43
CA VAL A 484 31.63 -20.43 21.20
C VAL A 484 30.88 -21.76 21.06
N THR A 485 31.32 -22.78 21.78
CA THR A 485 30.65 -24.09 21.87
C THR A 485 29.30 -24.03 22.59
N GLU A 486 29.06 -23.02 23.45
CA GLU A 486 27.83 -22.87 24.24
C GLU A 486 26.87 -21.82 23.69
N ILE A 487 26.87 -21.61 22.38
CA ILE A 487 26.03 -20.60 21.69
C ILE A 487 24.56 -20.65 22.13
N ARG A 488 24.03 -21.82 22.42
CA ARG A 488 22.62 -22.01 22.84
C ARG A 488 22.29 -21.38 24.20
N ASN A 489 23.29 -21.21 25.04
CA ASN A 489 23.18 -20.61 26.38
C ASN A 489 23.45 -19.10 26.35
N ALA A 490 23.88 -18.55 25.22
CA ALA A 490 24.24 -17.14 25.09
C ALA A 490 23.08 -16.21 25.46
N GLU A 491 23.39 -15.11 26.12
CA GLU A 491 22.45 -14.02 26.29
C GLU A 491 22.19 -13.34 24.95
N PHE A 492 23.26 -13.09 24.17
CA PHE A 492 23.19 -12.65 22.77
C PHE A 492 24.49 -12.95 22.05
N ILE A 493 24.46 -12.88 20.73
CA ILE A 493 25.61 -13.12 19.85
C ILE A 493 25.77 -11.92 18.94
N HIS A 494 26.95 -11.30 18.95
CA HIS A 494 27.34 -10.31 17.96
C HIS A 494 27.98 -11.02 16.78
N VAL A 495 27.33 -10.97 15.62
CA VAL A 495 27.74 -11.74 14.43
C VAL A 495 28.76 -10.98 13.61
N ALA A 496 28.42 -9.78 13.16
CA ALA A 496 29.28 -8.88 12.39
C ALA A 496 28.62 -7.50 12.26
N HIS A 497 29.40 -6.44 12.16
CA HIS A 497 28.92 -5.07 11.98
C HIS A 497 27.89 -4.67 13.04
N ASN A 498 26.65 -4.40 12.62
CA ASN A 498 25.53 -4.10 13.51
C ASN A 498 24.53 -5.28 13.63
N LEU A 499 24.93 -6.50 13.22
CA LEU A 499 24.08 -7.69 13.24
C LEU A 499 24.26 -8.50 14.53
N TYR A 500 23.14 -8.77 15.20
CA TYR A 500 23.03 -9.55 16.42
C TYR A 500 22.04 -10.70 16.29
N ILE A 501 22.23 -11.75 17.07
CA ILE A 501 21.29 -12.85 17.23
C ILE A 501 20.94 -13.00 18.71
N VAL A 502 19.66 -13.20 18.98
CA VAL A 502 19.12 -13.50 20.31
C VAL A 502 18.26 -14.76 20.21
N LEU A 503 18.54 -15.74 21.06
CA LEU A 503 17.77 -16.97 21.15
C LEU A 503 16.70 -16.87 22.25
N THR A 504 15.56 -17.55 22.06
CA THR A 504 14.60 -17.73 23.15
C THR A 504 15.29 -18.43 24.33
N PRO A 505 15.10 -17.92 25.58
CA PRO A 505 15.81 -18.43 26.74
C PRO A 505 15.37 -19.86 27.09
N LEU A 506 16.33 -20.71 27.40
CA LEU A 506 16.09 -22.04 27.93
C LEU A 506 15.61 -21.93 29.41
N LYS A 507 14.65 -22.77 29.81
CA LYS A 507 14.11 -22.78 31.17
C LYS A 507 14.46 -24.09 31.86
N GLY A 508 15.25 -24.02 32.93
CA GLY A 508 15.65 -25.21 33.72
C GLY A 508 16.50 -26.18 32.90
N LYS A 509 16.18 -27.45 32.96
CA LYS A 509 16.92 -28.53 32.25
C LYS A 509 16.38 -28.82 30.83
N VAL A 510 15.67 -27.85 30.20
CA VAL A 510 15.07 -28.04 28.87
C VAL A 510 16.07 -27.64 27.81
N ASP A 511 16.31 -28.49 26.82
CA ASP A 511 17.30 -28.29 25.75
C ASP A 511 16.75 -27.45 24.60
N LYS A 512 15.44 -27.17 24.56
CA LYS A 512 14.78 -26.45 23.47
C LYS A 512 13.73 -25.50 24.01
N SER A 513 13.59 -24.34 23.39
CA SER A 513 12.54 -23.36 23.68
C SER A 513 12.05 -22.68 22.43
N SER A 514 10.77 -22.35 22.40
CA SER A 514 10.14 -21.50 21.40
C SER A 514 9.53 -20.27 22.05
N ILE A 515 9.24 -19.24 21.27
CA ILE A 515 8.66 -18.01 21.78
C ILE A 515 7.31 -18.24 22.46
N GLU A 516 6.53 -19.25 22.04
CA GLU A 516 5.27 -19.62 22.65
C GLU A 516 5.46 -20.18 24.09
N ASP A 517 6.62 -20.73 24.40
CA ASP A 517 6.93 -21.25 25.74
C ASP A 517 7.10 -20.14 26.79
N LEU A 518 7.22 -18.90 26.35
CA LEU A 518 7.25 -17.72 27.21
C LEU A 518 5.88 -17.34 27.77
N PHE A 519 4.78 -17.79 27.14
CA PHE A 519 3.44 -17.64 27.70
C PHE A 519 3.21 -18.62 28.84
N THR A 520 2.34 -18.24 29.78
CA THR A 520 1.92 -19.12 30.86
C THR A 520 1.15 -20.33 30.31
N LYS A 521 1.18 -21.47 31.05
CA LYS A 521 0.41 -22.67 30.69
C LYS A 521 -1.07 -22.35 30.47
N LYS A 522 -1.66 -21.45 31.30
CA LYS A 522 -3.06 -21.03 31.23
C LYS A 522 -3.39 -20.40 29.86
N ILE A 523 -2.53 -19.52 29.35
CA ILE A 523 -2.75 -18.83 28.05
C ILE A 523 -2.61 -19.85 26.90
N ARG A 524 -1.61 -20.74 26.94
CA ARG A 524 -1.42 -21.79 25.93
C ARG A 524 -2.56 -22.82 25.92
N ALA A 525 -3.22 -23.02 27.04
CA ALA A 525 -4.38 -23.92 27.17
C ALA A 525 -5.71 -23.29 26.74
N THR A 526 -5.71 -22.04 26.22
CA THR A 526 -6.94 -21.37 25.75
C THR A 526 -7.56 -22.15 24.60
N LYS A 527 -8.85 -22.51 24.73
CA LYS A 527 -9.60 -23.16 23.67
C LYS A 527 -10.30 -22.15 22.75
N LEU A 528 -10.31 -22.42 21.46
CA LEU A 528 -11.04 -21.67 20.44
C LEU A 528 -12.01 -22.62 19.72
N GLY A 529 -13.31 -22.41 19.93
CA GLY A 529 -14.32 -23.30 19.34
C GLY A 529 -14.13 -24.79 19.72
N GLY A 530 -13.73 -25.08 20.97
CA GLY A 530 -13.44 -26.42 21.45
C GLY A 530 -12.05 -26.96 21.13
N LYS A 531 -11.32 -26.35 20.17
CA LYS A 531 -9.98 -26.77 19.74
C LYS A 531 -8.88 -26.28 20.68
N VAL A 532 -7.78 -27.04 20.78
CA VAL A 532 -6.61 -26.71 21.60
C VAL A 532 -5.48 -26.15 20.78
N PHE A 533 -4.62 -25.33 21.41
CA PHE A 533 -3.44 -24.77 20.73
C PHE A 533 -2.36 -25.81 20.53
N ASN A 534 -1.90 -25.95 19.29
CA ASN A 534 -0.71 -26.73 18.94
C ASN A 534 0.33 -25.81 18.32
N LYS A 535 1.55 -25.79 18.90
CA LYS A 535 2.67 -24.98 18.41
C LYS A 535 3.41 -25.60 17.22
N GLN A 536 3.13 -26.85 16.88
CA GLN A 536 3.78 -27.56 15.77
C GLN A 536 3.21 -27.10 14.41
N ASN A 537 3.99 -27.29 13.35
CA ASN A 537 3.59 -26.92 11.99
C ASN A 537 2.47 -27.80 11.39
N LYS A 538 2.32 -29.03 11.91
CA LYS A 538 1.22 -29.93 11.54
C LYS A 538 0.19 -29.93 12.65
N THR A 539 -0.99 -29.37 12.38
CA THR A 539 -2.13 -29.35 13.31
C THR A 539 -3.25 -30.19 12.74
N ASP A 540 -3.92 -30.98 13.62
CA ASP A 540 -5.19 -31.58 13.25
C ASP A 540 -6.28 -30.50 13.25
N SER A 541 -6.75 -30.14 12.05
CA SER A 541 -7.74 -29.08 11.88
C SER A 541 -9.08 -29.32 12.60
N ASN A 542 -9.37 -30.55 13.05
CA ASN A 542 -10.60 -30.90 13.78
C ASN A 542 -10.50 -30.60 15.28
N THR A 543 -9.35 -30.84 15.88
CA THR A 543 -9.12 -30.78 17.33
C THR A 543 -8.15 -29.69 17.76
N GLU A 544 -7.38 -29.13 16.83
CA GLU A 544 -6.29 -28.20 17.11
C GLU A 544 -6.37 -26.91 16.29
N TYR A 545 -5.74 -25.86 16.79
CA TYR A 545 -5.48 -24.62 16.05
C TYR A 545 -4.01 -24.20 16.18
N GLY A 546 -3.47 -23.63 15.11
CA GLY A 546 -2.05 -23.29 14.99
C GLY A 546 -1.69 -21.89 15.47
N LYS A 547 -0.39 -21.55 15.32
CA LYS A 547 0.24 -20.28 15.76
C LYS A 547 -0.47 -19.03 15.24
N GLU A 548 -0.96 -19.01 13.99
CA GLU A 548 -1.62 -17.84 13.39
C GLU A 548 -2.94 -17.49 14.11
N TYR A 549 -3.76 -18.52 14.42
CA TYR A 549 -4.98 -18.33 15.20
C TYR A 549 -4.66 -17.94 16.64
N PHE A 550 -3.63 -18.53 17.25
CA PHE A 550 -3.19 -18.16 18.58
C PHE A 550 -2.79 -16.67 18.63
N ALA A 551 -1.98 -16.21 17.68
CA ALA A 551 -1.57 -14.82 17.59
C ALA A 551 -2.75 -13.88 17.38
N SER A 552 -3.65 -14.17 16.42
CA SER A 552 -4.70 -13.26 15.97
C SER A 552 -5.97 -13.29 16.83
N LYS A 553 -6.32 -14.44 17.43
CA LYS A 553 -7.57 -14.63 18.18
C LYS A 553 -7.38 -14.73 19.69
N VAL A 554 -6.21 -15.13 20.17
CA VAL A 554 -5.93 -15.22 21.62
C VAL A 554 -5.07 -14.04 22.08
N VAL A 555 -3.91 -13.84 21.46
CA VAL A 555 -2.93 -12.85 21.98
C VAL A 555 -3.32 -11.43 21.62
N ALA A 556 -3.54 -11.12 20.35
CA ALA A 556 -3.78 -9.74 19.90
C ALA A 556 -5.00 -9.08 20.57
N PRO A 557 -6.20 -9.71 20.62
CA PRO A 557 -7.37 -9.10 21.25
C PRO A 557 -7.28 -9.03 22.78
N ASN A 558 -6.52 -9.93 23.42
CA ASN A 558 -6.40 -10.02 24.88
C ASN A 558 -5.06 -9.50 25.43
N LYS A 559 -4.27 -8.79 24.64
CA LYS A 559 -2.94 -8.31 25.06
C LYS A 559 -2.93 -7.55 26.38
N HIS A 560 -4.05 -6.85 26.72
CA HIS A 560 -4.20 -6.11 27.96
C HIS A 560 -4.49 -6.98 29.20
N LYS A 561 -4.93 -8.23 29.01
CA LYS A 561 -5.24 -9.21 30.08
C LYS A 561 -4.15 -10.24 30.27
N ILE A 562 -3.25 -10.42 29.29
CA ILE A 562 -2.20 -11.42 29.32
C ILE A 562 -1.03 -10.96 30.17
N ASN A 563 -0.52 -11.86 31.01
CA ASN A 563 0.73 -11.65 31.74
C ASN A 563 1.92 -12.02 30.83
N PHE A 564 2.74 -11.02 30.49
CA PHE A 564 3.94 -11.16 29.67
C PHE A 564 5.24 -11.20 30.49
N SER A 565 5.20 -11.44 31.79
CA SER A 565 6.43 -11.52 32.64
C SER A 565 7.42 -12.58 32.14
N GLY A 566 6.91 -13.69 31.56
CA GLY A 566 7.75 -14.72 30.98
C GLY A 566 8.60 -14.28 29.78
N PHE A 567 8.28 -13.14 29.18
CA PHE A 567 9.08 -12.53 28.09
C PHE A 567 10.24 -11.69 28.61
N ASN A 568 10.30 -11.34 29.90
CA ASN A 568 11.33 -10.48 30.44
C ASN A 568 12.77 -10.93 30.11
N PRO A 569 13.13 -12.22 30.20
CA PRO A 569 14.48 -12.64 29.85
C PRO A 569 14.81 -12.38 28.37
N LEU A 570 13.86 -12.61 27.45
CA LEU A 570 14.06 -12.33 26.02
C LEU A 570 14.17 -10.84 25.75
N LEU A 571 13.29 -10.02 26.33
CA LEU A 571 13.35 -8.56 26.22
C LEU A 571 14.63 -7.99 26.84
N GLY A 572 15.11 -8.57 27.93
CA GLY A 572 16.39 -8.24 28.54
C GLY A 572 17.56 -8.47 27.58
N ARG A 573 17.62 -9.61 26.91
CA ARG A 573 18.63 -9.94 25.91
C ARG A 573 18.61 -8.95 24.73
N ILE A 574 17.42 -8.60 24.23
CA ILE A 574 17.27 -7.58 23.17
C ILE A 574 17.78 -6.21 23.64
N ASN A 575 17.46 -5.82 24.89
CA ASN A 575 17.94 -4.59 25.48
C ASN A 575 19.47 -4.57 25.61
N GLN A 576 20.08 -5.66 26.04
CA GLN A 576 21.53 -5.82 26.13
C GLN A 576 22.23 -5.66 24.76
N CYS A 577 21.63 -6.19 23.68
CA CYS A 577 22.14 -5.95 22.31
C CYS A 577 22.19 -4.45 21.98
N ILE A 578 21.12 -3.71 22.32
CA ILE A 578 21.04 -2.27 22.06
C ILE A 578 22.12 -1.52 22.86
N GLN A 579 22.28 -1.87 24.15
CA GLN A 579 23.27 -1.27 25.03
C GLN A 579 24.69 -1.60 24.57
N HIS A 580 24.97 -2.86 24.23
CA HIS A 580 26.27 -3.27 23.72
C HIS A 580 26.62 -2.52 22.43
N PHE A 581 25.67 -2.44 21.47
CA PHE A 581 25.92 -1.75 20.20
C PHE A 581 26.27 -0.28 20.39
N ALA A 582 25.73 0.40 21.41
CA ALA A 582 26.08 1.77 21.75
C ALA A 582 27.55 1.95 22.17
N THR A 583 28.21 0.87 22.59
CA THR A 583 29.64 0.87 22.95
C THR A 583 30.54 0.45 21.78
N VAL A 584 30.00 -0.15 20.73
CA VAL A 584 30.75 -0.68 19.59
C VAL A 584 31.14 0.47 18.64
N LYS A 585 32.45 0.61 18.38
CA LYS A 585 32.94 1.49 17.31
C LYS A 585 33.07 0.67 16.02
N LEU A 586 32.15 0.86 15.11
CA LEU A 586 32.22 0.20 13.80
C LEU A 586 33.35 0.81 12.96
N ALA A 587 34.28 -0.01 12.50
CA ALA A 587 35.29 0.37 11.50
C ALA A 587 34.69 0.16 10.09
N ARG A 588 35.10 0.97 9.12
CA ARG A 588 34.78 0.71 7.71
C ARG A 588 35.52 -0.56 7.28
N PRO A 589 34.81 -1.51 6.63
CA PRO A 589 35.43 -2.73 6.14
C PRO A 589 36.37 -2.50 4.97
#